data_93b1439ea00c6fde36cbb0d112d0e2cb
#
_entry.id   93b1439ea00c6fde36cbb0d112d0e2cb
#
_cell.length_a   1.000
_cell.length_b   1.000
_cell.length_c   1.000
_cell.angle_alpha   90.00
_cell.angle_beta   90.00
_cell.angle_gamma   90.00
#
_symmetry.space_group_name_H-M   'P 1'
#
loop_
_entity.id
_entity.type
_entity.pdbx_description
1 polymer ?
#
loop_
_entity_poly.entity_id
_entity_poly.type
_entity_poly.pdbx_seq_one_letter_code
_entity_poly.pdbx_strand_id
1 'polypeptide(L)'
;MRALARPSIAVVPTFALTLILATGATAQDRPMTWLDMQEMARAGSWTPSPDGSWMLYTVTTPDWQEDRSQSDLHLVSLTDGVDSSRRLTFTEEYDEGDPAWAPDGGYFVFVSDRVGDEDQLYMMRADGGEARRITDASEGVSGFQFSPDGRWLVYRSGESGMEQLHALDGGELRTALDRGTDALAQEPVALTEEPAGIEQWDFAPDGSALYFTRADHFDEAEKERREAGFTVDIRNPVTPMSQLYRLDLGTRAVTRLTSDPEVSVDRFEVSPDGAWIGFNGGSAERYERNITGAGLYRDLFLMETATGTIERLTENYEVGESGLSFSPDSRWIAFSAPDDMTRYTMTENRVYLRGVADRGGDFRKLGADFDNSSSVDFWSEDGSTIYFNTGVKVTTQLFALDVSSGEVRQVTNEPAVLSVERDDDTGVYLIDYSDPETPPTVFSVPSLDRVADRSAWVQLVDANPQVDDMALGREVEVEWTSSDGNTVGGVLVYPVGYQEGTRYPLIVAIHGGPASADVLRFNGGYGAQVYAGAGYAVLKPNYRGSRNYGNAHRTDIVGDYFTMGYEDIMTGVDHLIDEGIVDPDRMGVLGWSAGGHWSNWILTQTDRFKAISSGAG
;
A
#
# COMPACT_ATOMS: atom_id res chain seq x y z
N MET A 1 -1.35 -16.13 96.19
CA MET A 1 -1.00 -17.54 95.97
C MET A 1 -0.45 -17.67 94.56
N ARG A 2 0.75 -18.19 94.44
CA ARG A 2 1.59 -18.21 93.25
C ARG A 2 1.07 -19.26 92.28
N ALA A 3 0.85 -18.88 90.95
CA ALA A 3 0.65 -19.80 89.87
C ALA A 3 1.93 -19.89 89.02
N LEU A 4 2.41 -21.12 88.85
CA LEU A 4 3.62 -21.50 88.12
C LEU A 4 3.42 -21.40 86.63
N ALA A 5 4.33 -20.71 85.94
CA ALA A 5 4.40 -20.66 84.46
C ALA A 5 5.10 -21.93 83.92
N ARG A 6 4.53 -22.55 82.88
CA ARG A 6 5.16 -23.62 82.12
C ARG A 6 5.82 -23.00 80.84
N PRO A 7 7.02 -23.45 80.48
CA PRO A 7 7.65 -22.97 79.25
C PRO A 7 7.08 -23.67 78.01
N SER A 8 6.68 -22.88 76.96
CA SER A 8 6.29 -23.38 75.64
C SER A 8 7.53 -23.65 74.78
N ILE A 9 7.65 -24.87 74.29
CA ILE A 9 8.67 -25.27 73.35
C ILE A 9 8.15 -24.85 71.96
N ALA A 10 8.86 -23.92 71.33
CA ALA A 10 8.62 -23.52 69.96
C ALA A 10 9.25 -24.56 69.01
N VAL A 11 8.42 -25.27 68.27
CA VAL A 11 8.84 -26.12 67.12
C VAL A 11 8.96 -25.22 65.84
N VAL A 12 10.18 -25.05 65.37
CA VAL A 12 10.47 -24.36 64.09
C VAL A 12 10.33 -25.41 62.98
N PRO A 13 9.43 -25.22 62.03
CA PRO A 13 9.40 -26.11 60.85
C PRO A 13 10.54 -25.73 59.89
N THR A 14 11.45 -26.65 59.67
CA THR A 14 12.47 -26.58 58.64
C THR A 14 11.78 -26.75 57.29
N PHE A 15 11.59 -25.66 56.54
CA PHE A 15 11.18 -25.73 55.12
C PHE A 15 12.38 -26.18 54.31
N ALA A 16 12.35 -27.38 53.80
CA ALA A 16 13.27 -27.85 52.76
C ALA A 16 12.86 -27.18 51.44
N LEU A 17 13.66 -26.21 50.97
CA LEU A 17 13.54 -25.59 49.68
C LEU A 17 13.98 -26.61 48.62
N THR A 18 13.02 -27.31 48.02
CA THR A 18 13.27 -28.15 46.85
C THR A 18 13.44 -27.23 45.64
N LEU A 19 14.68 -27.04 45.21
CA LEU A 19 15.01 -26.37 43.97
C LEU A 19 14.53 -27.26 42.82
N ILE A 20 13.35 -26.98 42.29
CA ILE A 20 12.89 -27.54 41.01
C ILE A 20 13.73 -26.84 39.95
N LEU A 21 14.75 -27.52 39.44
CA LEU A 21 15.36 -27.19 38.16
C LEU A 21 14.27 -27.34 37.10
N ALA A 22 13.65 -26.25 36.73
CA ALA A 22 12.89 -26.17 35.48
C ALA A 22 13.88 -26.46 34.35
N THR A 23 13.93 -27.69 33.88
CA THR A 23 14.46 -27.98 32.55
C THR A 23 13.63 -27.12 31.61
N GLY A 24 14.27 -26.14 30.94
CA GLY A 24 13.61 -25.37 29.90
C GLY A 24 13.00 -26.37 28.92
N ALA A 25 11.69 -26.56 28.98
CA ALA A 25 10.96 -27.06 27.85
C ALA A 25 11.19 -26.00 26.76
N THR A 26 11.88 -26.39 25.70
CA THR A 26 11.78 -25.64 24.45
C THR A 26 10.30 -25.48 24.18
N ALA A 27 9.83 -24.24 24.03
CA ALA A 27 8.47 -23.97 23.63
C ALA A 27 8.21 -24.86 22.39
N GLN A 28 7.22 -25.74 22.48
CA GLN A 28 6.86 -26.58 21.36
C GLN A 28 6.11 -25.64 20.42
N ASP A 29 6.63 -25.44 19.22
CA ASP A 29 6.02 -24.60 18.22
C ASP A 29 4.53 -24.99 18.09
N ARG A 30 3.65 -24.05 18.39
CA ARG A 30 2.21 -24.27 18.27
C ARG A 30 1.70 -23.76 16.92
N PRO A 31 0.66 -24.38 16.35
CA PRO A 31 0.04 -23.85 15.15
C PRO A 31 -0.52 -22.43 15.35
N MET A 32 -0.52 -21.65 14.28
CA MET A 32 -1.15 -20.35 14.22
C MET A 32 -2.66 -20.45 14.40
N THR A 33 -3.27 -19.55 15.14
CA THR A 33 -4.70 -19.46 15.39
C THR A 33 -5.30 -18.18 14.80
N TRP A 34 -6.62 -18.08 14.78
CA TRP A 34 -7.33 -16.85 14.40
C TRP A 34 -6.97 -15.67 15.29
N LEU A 35 -6.75 -15.91 16.58
CA LEU A 35 -6.37 -14.84 17.52
C LEU A 35 -5.00 -14.28 17.19
N ASP A 36 -4.03 -15.15 16.92
CA ASP A 36 -2.69 -14.72 16.50
C ASP A 36 -2.74 -13.80 15.27
N MET A 37 -3.60 -14.13 14.30
CA MET A 37 -3.77 -13.29 13.12
C MET A 37 -4.39 -11.92 13.44
N GLN A 38 -5.30 -11.85 14.44
CA GLN A 38 -5.89 -10.58 14.87
C GLN A 38 -4.92 -9.70 15.68
N GLU A 39 -3.96 -10.32 16.33
CA GLU A 39 -2.95 -9.64 17.17
C GLU A 39 -1.70 -9.23 16.39
N MET A 40 -1.63 -9.52 15.09
CA MET A 40 -0.48 -9.14 14.27
C MET A 40 -0.38 -7.63 14.10
N ALA A 41 0.78 -7.09 14.45
CA ALA A 41 1.11 -5.69 14.23
C ALA A 41 1.38 -5.43 12.72
N ARG A 42 1.20 -4.17 12.32
CA ARG A 42 1.48 -3.69 10.97
C ARG A 42 2.49 -2.55 11.05
N ALA A 43 3.47 -2.57 10.16
CA ALA A 43 4.37 -1.45 10.01
C ALA A 43 4.10 -0.73 8.68
N GLY A 44 4.41 0.57 8.62
CA GLY A 44 4.15 1.41 7.44
C GLY A 44 4.77 2.80 7.57
N SER A 45 4.41 3.70 6.66
CA SER A 45 4.88 5.09 6.62
C SER A 45 6.42 5.21 6.58
N TRP A 46 7.03 4.50 5.63
CA TRP A 46 8.49 4.49 5.45
C TRP A 46 9.00 5.87 5.04
N THR A 47 9.81 6.51 5.86
CA THR A 47 10.31 7.86 5.61
C THR A 47 11.82 7.95 5.88
N PRO A 48 12.66 7.71 4.85
CA PRO A 48 14.10 7.86 4.95
C PRO A 48 14.51 9.28 5.33
N SER A 49 15.59 9.42 6.10
CA SER A 49 16.16 10.74 6.42
C SER A 49 16.85 11.36 5.20
N PRO A 50 16.91 12.70 5.09
CA PRO A 50 17.53 13.39 3.95
C PRO A 50 18.99 12.99 3.68
N ASP A 51 19.71 12.51 4.69
CA ASP A 51 21.09 12.03 4.56
C ASP A 51 21.19 10.52 4.25
N GLY A 52 20.06 9.82 4.13
CA GLY A 52 20.01 8.39 3.86
C GLY A 52 20.54 7.50 4.98
N SER A 53 20.64 8.00 6.23
CA SER A 53 21.21 7.23 7.35
C SER A 53 20.15 6.52 8.20
N TRP A 54 18.95 7.10 8.30
CA TRP A 54 17.88 6.64 9.16
C TRP A 54 16.56 6.54 8.40
N MET A 55 15.61 5.78 8.96
CA MET A 55 14.23 5.72 8.48
C MET A 55 13.27 5.85 9.68
N LEU A 56 12.32 6.77 9.57
CA LEU A 56 11.12 6.79 10.41
C LEU A 56 10.10 5.80 9.84
N TYR A 57 9.33 5.18 10.74
CA TYR A 57 8.22 4.33 10.35
C TYR A 57 7.20 4.22 11.49
N THR A 58 5.99 3.79 11.15
CA THR A 58 4.93 3.52 12.13
C THR A 58 4.82 2.03 12.40
N VAL A 59 4.46 1.69 13.63
CA VAL A 59 3.98 0.35 14.00
C VAL A 59 2.60 0.48 14.60
N THR A 60 1.62 -0.10 13.95
CA THR A 60 0.23 -0.16 14.41
C THR A 60 -0.04 -1.50 15.06
N THR A 61 -0.36 -1.49 16.34
CA THR A 61 -0.68 -2.67 17.14
C THR A 61 -2.19 -2.73 17.39
N PRO A 62 -2.88 -3.81 17.00
CA PRO A 62 -4.30 -3.96 17.27
C PRO A 62 -4.55 -4.30 18.74
N ASP A 63 -5.55 -3.66 19.33
CA ASP A 63 -6.16 -4.02 20.62
C ASP A 63 -7.60 -4.48 20.35
N TRP A 64 -7.75 -5.75 20.01
CA TRP A 64 -9.04 -6.30 19.64
C TRP A 64 -10.04 -6.37 20.81
N GLN A 65 -9.58 -6.28 22.07
CA GLN A 65 -10.45 -6.28 23.24
C GLN A 65 -11.15 -4.94 23.42
N GLU A 66 -10.44 -3.85 23.11
CA GLU A 66 -10.96 -2.48 23.17
C GLU A 66 -11.50 -1.99 21.81
N ASP A 67 -11.50 -2.87 20.77
CA ASP A 67 -11.95 -2.57 19.40
C ASP A 67 -11.25 -1.34 18.79
N ARG A 68 -9.94 -1.25 19.01
CA ARG A 68 -9.09 -0.17 18.51
C ARG A 68 -7.74 -0.68 18.01
N SER A 69 -7.02 0.16 17.34
CA SER A 69 -5.59 -0.01 17.07
C SER A 69 -4.84 1.20 17.60
N GLN A 70 -3.56 1.03 17.86
CA GLN A 70 -2.67 2.12 18.28
C GLN A 70 -1.45 2.14 17.39
N SER A 71 -1.08 3.33 16.92
CA SER A 71 0.07 3.54 16.06
C SER A 71 1.13 4.39 16.77
N ASP A 72 2.39 3.92 16.70
CA ASP A 72 3.55 4.59 17.27
C ASP A 72 4.65 4.80 16.24
N LEU A 73 5.45 5.85 16.45
CA LEU A 73 6.62 6.14 15.62
C LEU A 73 7.86 5.39 16.11
N HIS A 74 8.58 4.86 15.15
CA HIS A 74 9.86 4.19 15.33
C HIS A 74 10.94 4.82 14.44
N LEU A 75 12.20 4.61 14.82
CA LEU A 75 13.37 5.02 14.05
C LEU A 75 14.35 3.86 13.95
N VAL A 76 14.89 3.62 12.76
CA VAL A 76 15.86 2.56 12.50
C VAL A 76 17.00 3.08 11.61
N SER A 77 18.23 2.60 11.84
CA SER A 77 19.37 2.86 10.95
C SER A 77 19.26 2.04 9.67
N LEU A 78 19.41 2.67 8.51
CA LEU A 78 19.37 2.00 7.21
C LEU A 78 20.55 1.04 6.98
N THR A 79 21.62 1.16 7.78
CA THR A 79 22.83 0.30 7.68
C THR A 79 22.96 -0.71 8.80
N ASP A 80 22.51 -0.37 10.03
CA ASP A 80 22.61 -1.27 11.18
C ASP A 80 21.37 -2.16 11.34
N GLY A 81 20.27 -1.79 10.68
CA GLY A 81 19.06 -2.60 10.59
C GLY A 81 18.25 -2.68 11.87
N VAL A 82 17.42 -3.72 11.96
CA VAL A 82 16.40 -3.93 13.00
C VAL A 82 16.96 -3.87 14.43
N ASP A 83 18.21 -4.27 14.67
CA ASP A 83 18.86 -4.20 15.98
C ASP A 83 19.03 -2.76 16.50
N SER A 84 19.03 -1.78 15.59
CA SER A 84 19.09 -0.35 15.90
C SER A 84 17.71 0.29 16.12
N SER A 85 16.64 -0.46 15.86
CA SER A 85 15.28 0.05 15.91
C SER A 85 14.91 0.50 17.34
N ARG A 86 14.26 1.65 17.41
CA ARG A 86 13.76 2.19 18.68
C ARG A 86 12.43 2.89 18.50
N ARG A 87 11.50 2.62 19.41
CA ARG A 87 10.24 3.36 19.52
C ARG A 87 10.52 4.79 19.99
N LEU A 88 9.91 5.77 19.36
CA LEU A 88 10.07 7.20 19.68
C LEU A 88 8.90 7.77 20.45
N THR A 89 7.68 7.28 20.23
CA THR A 89 6.47 7.70 20.93
C THR A 89 5.93 6.59 21.81
N PHE A 90 5.24 6.95 22.90
CA PHE A 90 4.83 6.01 23.95
C PHE A 90 3.45 6.38 24.52
N THR A 91 2.56 6.87 23.69
CA THR A 91 1.18 7.15 24.10
C THR A 91 0.38 5.84 24.15
N GLU A 92 -0.54 5.70 25.09
CA GLU A 92 -1.32 4.45 25.25
C GLU A 92 -2.73 4.55 24.63
N GLU A 93 -3.21 5.77 24.36
CA GLU A 93 -4.58 6.00 23.92
C GLU A 93 -4.67 6.84 22.63
N TYR A 94 -3.54 7.21 22.05
CA TYR A 94 -3.46 8.15 20.93
C TYR A 94 -2.60 7.59 19.81
N ASP A 95 -2.93 7.99 18.59
CA ASP A 95 -2.21 7.57 17.39
C ASP A 95 -1.16 8.60 16.98
N GLU A 96 -0.03 8.11 16.50
CA GLU A 96 0.99 8.88 15.80
C GLU A 96 1.19 8.35 14.39
N GLY A 97 1.18 9.26 13.42
CA GLY A 97 1.27 8.90 12.01
C GLY A 97 1.96 9.95 11.14
N ASP A 98 2.08 9.61 9.87
CA ASP A 98 2.56 10.48 8.80
C ASP A 98 3.84 11.28 9.15
N PRO A 99 4.94 10.60 9.54
CA PRO A 99 6.17 11.31 9.85
C PRO A 99 6.81 11.89 8.57
N ALA A 100 7.34 13.11 8.66
CA ALA A 100 8.13 13.72 7.60
C ALA A 100 9.35 14.45 8.19
N TRP A 101 10.52 14.22 7.59
CA TRP A 101 11.74 14.91 7.96
C TRP A 101 11.71 16.37 7.50
N ALA A 102 12.22 17.28 8.36
CA ALA A 102 12.65 18.56 7.85
C ALA A 102 13.79 18.35 6.84
N PRO A 103 13.88 19.12 5.74
CA PRO A 103 14.88 18.91 4.68
C PRO A 103 16.35 18.96 5.16
N ASP A 104 16.61 19.58 6.31
CA ASP A 104 17.95 19.61 6.93
C ASP A 104 18.27 18.37 7.80
N GLY A 105 17.32 17.44 7.95
CA GLY A 105 17.45 16.22 8.76
C GLY A 105 17.53 16.44 10.28
N GLY A 106 17.40 17.68 10.76
CA GLY A 106 17.61 18.02 12.16
C GLY A 106 16.43 17.67 13.08
N TYR A 107 15.25 17.52 12.53
CA TYR A 107 14.02 17.13 13.20
C TYR A 107 13.01 16.56 12.20
N PHE A 108 11.93 16.05 12.72
CA PHE A 108 10.80 15.60 11.93
C PHE A 108 9.48 16.09 12.52
N VAL A 109 8.46 16.11 11.69
CA VAL A 109 7.08 16.46 12.05
C VAL A 109 6.20 15.24 11.84
N PHE A 110 5.15 15.11 12.63
CA PHE A 110 4.20 14.00 12.54
C PHE A 110 2.82 14.44 13.04
N VAL A 111 1.80 13.67 12.70
CA VAL A 111 0.42 13.86 13.13
C VAL A 111 0.17 13.09 14.43
N SER A 112 -0.59 13.68 15.37
CA SER A 112 -1.10 12.99 16.53
C SER A 112 -2.37 13.65 17.08
N ASP A 113 -3.29 12.84 17.57
CA ASP A 113 -4.56 13.22 18.21
C ASP A 113 -4.46 13.34 19.76
N ARG A 114 -3.23 13.35 20.33
CA ARG A 114 -2.97 13.32 21.80
C ARG A 114 -3.50 14.50 22.60
N VAL A 115 -4.02 15.53 21.95
CA VAL A 115 -4.66 16.68 22.62
C VAL A 115 -5.97 17.02 21.93
N GLY A 116 -7.09 16.59 22.48
CA GLY A 116 -8.41 16.76 21.90
C GLY A 116 -8.79 15.57 21.01
N ASP A 117 -9.83 15.74 20.21
CA ASP A 117 -10.34 14.71 19.32
C ASP A 117 -9.86 14.94 17.86
N GLU A 118 -9.00 15.95 17.65
CA GLU A 118 -8.58 16.41 16.32
C GLU A 118 -7.07 16.26 16.14
N ASP A 119 -6.66 15.77 14.98
CA ASP A 119 -5.27 15.63 14.58
C ASP A 119 -4.52 16.97 14.60
N GLN A 120 -3.33 16.98 15.21
CA GLN A 120 -2.45 18.14 15.24
C GLN A 120 -1.03 17.75 14.80
N LEU A 121 -0.26 18.73 14.35
CA LEU A 121 1.15 18.52 14.04
C LEU A 121 2.01 18.65 15.30
N TYR A 122 2.93 17.73 15.43
CA TYR A 122 3.97 17.69 16.44
C TYR A 122 5.34 17.64 15.79
N MET A 123 6.35 18.21 16.43
CA MET A 123 7.74 18.09 16.00
C MET A 123 8.58 17.40 17.07
N MET A 124 9.61 16.67 16.66
CA MET A 124 10.53 15.96 17.53
C MET A 124 11.93 15.89 16.90
N ARG A 125 12.96 15.82 17.74
CA ARG A 125 14.33 15.57 17.30
C ARG A 125 14.55 14.08 17.06
N ALA A 126 15.38 13.76 16.06
CA ALA A 126 15.73 12.37 15.78
C ALA A 126 16.51 11.68 16.92
N ASP A 127 17.29 12.45 17.69
CA ASP A 127 18.06 11.93 18.83
C ASP A 127 17.19 11.68 20.08
N GLY A 128 15.89 11.99 20.01
CA GLY A 128 14.90 11.80 21.07
C GLY A 128 14.51 13.11 21.77
N GLY A 129 13.75 12.97 22.83
CA GLY A 129 13.21 14.08 23.61
C GLY A 129 11.69 14.08 23.62
N GLU A 130 11.09 15.14 24.09
CA GLU A 130 9.63 15.30 24.15
C GLU A 130 9.12 15.86 22.83
N ALA A 131 8.06 15.24 22.29
CA ALA A 131 7.33 15.77 21.13
C ALA A 131 6.64 17.09 21.50
N ARG A 132 6.70 18.06 20.60
CA ARG A 132 6.15 19.41 20.82
C ARG A 132 5.07 19.70 19.80
N ARG A 133 3.90 20.05 20.27
CA ARG A 133 2.80 20.51 19.42
C ARG A 133 3.17 21.81 18.70
N ILE A 134 2.88 21.89 17.40
CA ILE A 134 3.17 23.05 16.56
C ILE A 134 1.94 23.67 15.89
N THR A 135 0.78 23.01 15.98
CA THR A 135 -0.51 23.54 15.50
C THR A 135 -1.56 23.51 16.60
N ASP A 136 -2.53 24.41 16.51
CA ASP A 136 -3.76 24.46 17.35
C ASP A 136 -4.97 24.73 16.44
N ALA A 137 -5.14 23.88 15.43
CA ALA A 137 -6.21 23.97 14.44
C ALA A 137 -7.51 23.42 15.03
N SER A 138 -8.58 24.22 15.04
CA SER A 138 -9.87 23.82 15.64
C SER A 138 -10.54 22.65 14.95
N GLU A 139 -10.29 22.49 13.64
CA GLU A 139 -10.81 21.41 12.79
C GLU A 139 -9.73 20.36 12.46
N GLY A 140 -8.62 20.37 13.21
CA GLY A 140 -7.51 19.47 12.96
C GLY A 140 -6.69 19.79 11.71
N VAL A 141 -5.75 18.89 11.41
CA VAL A 141 -4.85 18.96 10.25
C VAL A 141 -5.05 17.70 9.40
N SER A 142 -5.28 17.85 8.10
CA SER A 142 -5.53 16.75 7.17
C SER A 142 -4.42 16.56 6.12
N GLY A 143 -3.18 16.82 6.47
CA GLY A 143 -2.00 16.64 5.63
C GLY A 143 -1.04 17.82 5.73
N PHE A 144 0.23 17.57 5.47
CA PHE A 144 1.28 18.59 5.52
C PHE A 144 2.46 18.21 4.64
N GLN A 145 3.29 19.22 4.28
CA GLN A 145 4.49 19.05 3.47
C GLN A 145 5.49 20.17 3.75
N PHE A 146 6.78 19.83 3.79
CA PHE A 146 7.84 20.84 3.79
C PHE A 146 8.08 21.38 2.38
N SER A 147 8.40 22.68 2.26
CA SER A 147 8.97 23.19 1.01
C SER A 147 10.35 22.58 0.78
N PRO A 148 10.78 22.41 -0.51
CA PRO A 148 12.08 21.83 -0.83
C PRO A 148 13.28 22.50 -0.16
N ASP A 149 13.19 23.82 0.11
CA ASP A 149 14.21 24.61 0.80
C ASP A 149 14.09 24.61 2.34
N GLY A 150 13.08 23.90 2.89
CA GLY A 150 12.79 23.86 4.33
C GLY A 150 12.30 25.15 4.95
N ARG A 151 12.02 26.18 4.14
CA ARG A 151 11.55 27.47 4.61
C ARG A 151 10.15 27.42 5.19
N TRP A 152 9.27 26.62 4.57
CA TRP A 152 7.87 26.51 4.93
C TRP A 152 7.51 25.08 5.30
N LEU A 153 6.72 24.92 6.36
CA LEU A 153 5.89 23.75 6.60
C LEU A 153 4.46 24.16 6.26
N VAL A 154 3.93 23.64 5.15
CA VAL A 154 2.57 23.88 4.71
C VAL A 154 1.67 22.75 5.20
N TYR A 155 0.50 23.09 5.72
CA TYR A 155 -0.50 22.11 6.15
C TYR A 155 -1.90 22.54 5.73
N ARG A 156 -2.81 21.57 5.65
CA ARG A 156 -4.20 21.77 5.30
C ARG A 156 -5.07 21.63 6.55
N SER A 157 -6.00 22.61 6.75
CA SER A 157 -6.94 22.62 7.86
C SER A 157 -8.20 23.39 7.51
N GLY A 158 -9.31 23.10 8.16
CA GLY A 158 -10.60 23.73 7.97
C GLY A 158 -11.76 22.74 7.98
N GLU A 159 -12.99 23.24 7.92
CA GLU A 159 -14.18 22.39 7.81
C GLU A 159 -14.08 21.47 6.57
N SER A 160 -14.62 20.25 6.68
CA SER A 160 -14.58 19.27 5.60
C SER A 160 -15.16 19.81 4.29
N GLY A 161 -14.36 19.73 3.21
CA GLY A 161 -14.66 20.29 1.89
C GLY A 161 -14.40 21.80 1.75
N MET A 162 -13.92 22.45 2.81
CA MET A 162 -13.53 23.87 2.83
C MET A 162 -12.11 24.08 3.36
N GLU A 163 -11.34 23.01 3.50
CA GLU A 163 -9.97 23.06 4.05
C GLU A 163 -9.08 23.95 3.22
N GLN A 164 -8.28 24.78 3.90
CA GLN A 164 -7.37 25.74 3.30
C GLN A 164 -5.90 25.43 3.65
N LEU A 165 -4.97 25.97 2.89
CA LEU A 165 -3.55 25.84 3.16
C LEU A 165 -3.05 26.95 4.09
N HIS A 166 -2.29 26.53 5.09
CA HIS A 166 -1.61 27.34 6.07
C HIS A 166 -0.11 27.03 6.07
N ALA A 167 0.72 27.96 6.48
CA ALA A 167 2.16 27.77 6.56
C ALA A 167 2.74 28.21 7.90
N LEU A 168 3.70 27.43 8.38
CA LEU A 168 4.62 27.78 9.47
C LEU A 168 6.02 28.01 8.89
N ASP A 169 6.78 28.96 9.47
CA ASP A 169 8.18 29.21 9.10
C ASP A 169 9.09 28.12 9.70
N GLY A 170 9.74 27.31 8.84
CA GLY A 170 10.58 26.20 9.26
C GLY A 170 11.80 26.64 10.09
N GLY A 171 12.34 27.85 9.84
CA GLY A 171 13.44 28.41 10.63
C GLY A 171 13.03 28.80 12.03
N GLU A 172 11.80 29.32 12.22
CA GLU A 172 11.23 29.57 13.54
C GLU A 172 10.94 28.29 14.30
N LEU A 173 10.37 27.26 13.65
CA LEU A 173 10.18 25.92 14.21
C LEU A 173 11.50 25.34 14.70
N ARG A 174 12.55 25.40 13.87
CA ARG A 174 13.89 24.95 14.24
C ARG A 174 14.44 25.71 15.45
N THR A 175 14.27 27.04 15.46
CA THR A 175 14.71 27.89 16.57
C THR A 175 13.95 27.54 17.87
N ALA A 176 12.64 27.32 17.81
CA ALA A 176 11.83 26.93 18.96
C ALA A 176 12.29 25.58 19.53
N LEU A 177 12.58 24.62 18.64
CA LEU A 177 13.09 23.30 19.02
C LEU A 177 14.46 23.40 19.72
N ASP A 178 15.42 24.13 19.16
CA ASP A 178 16.78 24.27 19.67
C ASP A 178 16.84 25.03 21.00
N ARG A 179 16.00 26.03 21.21
CA ARG A 179 15.93 26.82 22.43
C ARG A 179 15.00 26.26 23.50
N GLY A 180 14.21 25.24 23.15
CA GLY A 180 13.21 24.70 24.05
C GLY A 180 12.06 25.68 24.34
N THR A 181 11.76 26.60 23.41
CA THR A 181 10.66 27.57 23.52
C THR A 181 9.36 27.00 22.96
N ASP A 182 8.23 27.65 23.28
CA ASP A 182 6.92 27.26 22.81
C ASP A 182 6.82 27.50 21.28
N ALA A 183 6.55 26.45 20.53
CA ALA A 183 6.39 26.49 19.08
C ALA A 183 5.00 27.00 18.67
N LEU A 184 3.98 26.88 19.53
CA LEU A 184 2.65 27.44 19.30
C LEU A 184 2.63 28.99 19.36
N ALA A 185 3.72 29.62 19.79
CA ALA A 185 3.84 31.08 19.75
C ALA A 185 3.96 31.63 18.31
N GLN A 186 4.22 30.79 17.32
CA GLN A 186 4.19 31.14 15.91
C GLN A 186 2.76 31.16 15.39
N GLU A 187 2.29 32.30 14.90
CA GLU A 187 1.00 32.40 14.23
C GLU A 187 1.10 31.82 12.80
N PRO A 188 0.22 30.86 12.41
CA PRO A 188 0.21 30.34 11.05
C PRO A 188 -0.15 31.42 10.03
N VAL A 189 0.49 31.36 8.88
CA VAL A 189 0.17 32.25 7.75
C VAL A 189 -0.84 31.55 6.85
N ALA A 190 -2.04 32.11 6.69
CA ALA A 190 -3.00 31.63 5.71
C ALA A 190 -2.42 31.82 4.30
N LEU A 191 -2.33 30.73 3.53
CA LEU A 191 -1.86 30.73 2.16
C LEU A 191 -3.00 30.88 1.16
N THR A 192 -4.15 30.29 1.46
CA THR A 192 -5.34 30.29 0.60
C THR A 192 -6.58 30.74 1.39
N GLU A 193 -7.52 31.37 0.67
CA GLU A 193 -8.89 31.70 1.11
C GLU A 193 -9.81 31.45 -0.10
N GLU A 194 -9.90 30.18 -0.50
CA GLU A 194 -10.59 29.77 -1.72
C GLU A 194 -12.05 29.39 -1.45
N PRO A 195 -12.94 29.47 -2.45
CA PRO A 195 -14.38 29.21 -2.28
C PRO A 195 -14.75 27.72 -2.14
N ALA A 196 -13.76 26.82 -2.18
CA ALA A 196 -13.88 25.39 -1.91
C ALA A 196 -12.59 24.87 -1.32
N GLY A 197 -12.61 23.70 -0.69
CA GLY A 197 -11.45 23.09 -0.08
C GLY A 197 -10.37 22.71 -1.09
N ILE A 198 -9.12 22.76 -0.65
CA ILE A 198 -7.97 22.32 -1.42
C ILE A 198 -7.92 20.81 -1.38
N GLU A 199 -7.92 20.15 -2.55
CA GLU A 199 -7.95 18.68 -2.69
C GLU A 199 -6.54 18.10 -2.71
N GLN A 200 -5.72 18.56 -3.65
CA GLN A 200 -4.31 18.17 -3.79
C GLN A 200 -3.44 19.42 -3.89
N TRP A 201 -2.23 19.36 -3.37
CA TRP A 201 -1.21 20.41 -3.59
C TRP A 201 0.17 19.79 -3.68
N ASP A 202 1.08 20.51 -4.34
CA ASP A 202 2.49 20.19 -4.40
C ASP A 202 3.31 21.45 -4.66
N PHE A 203 4.58 21.44 -4.24
CA PHE A 203 5.50 22.56 -4.49
C PHE A 203 6.02 22.55 -5.93
N ALA A 204 6.28 23.72 -6.46
CA ALA A 204 7.20 23.85 -7.59
C ALA A 204 8.59 23.35 -7.15
N PRO A 205 9.38 22.68 -8.03
CA PRO A 205 10.68 22.13 -7.66
C PRO A 205 11.67 23.16 -7.10
N ASP A 206 11.53 24.45 -7.46
CA ASP A 206 12.34 25.55 -6.96
C ASP A 206 11.80 26.19 -5.65
N GLY A 207 10.70 25.66 -5.10
CA GLY A 207 10.06 26.16 -3.89
C GLY A 207 9.40 27.54 -4.02
N SER A 208 9.31 28.13 -5.22
CA SER A 208 8.76 29.49 -5.43
C SER A 208 7.25 29.56 -5.42
N ALA A 209 6.57 28.45 -5.65
CA ALA A 209 5.13 28.37 -5.77
C ALA A 209 4.57 27.04 -5.24
N LEU A 210 3.26 27.03 -5.00
CA LEU A 210 2.46 25.83 -4.84
C LEU A 210 1.52 25.69 -6.02
N TYR A 211 1.38 24.48 -6.52
CA TYR A 211 0.28 24.09 -7.39
C TYR A 211 -0.77 23.38 -6.55
N PHE A 212 -2.04 23.58 -6.86
CA PHE A 212 -3.11 22.91 -6.13
C PHE A 212 -4.37 22.73 -6.97
N THR A 213 -5.18 21.76 -6.61
CA THR A 213 -6.52 21.55 -7.19
C THR A 213 -7.59 21.90 -6.17
N ARG A 214 -8.69 22.45 -6.66
CA ARG A 214 -9.93 22.61 -5.92
C ARG A 214 -11.13 22.63 -6.85
N ALA A 215 -12.30 22.31 -6.35
CA ALA A 215 -13.56 22.48 -7.05
C ALA A 215 -13.84 23.97 -7.36
N ASP A 216 -14.59 24.24 -8.41
CA ASP A 216 -14.97 25.62 -8.79
C ASP A 216 -15.75 26.34 -7.67
N HIS A 217 -16.57 25.59 -6.94
CA HIS A 217 -17.30 26.06 -5.77
C HIS A 217 -17.59 24.88 -4.83
N PHE A 218 -17.86 25.18 -3.58
CA PHE A 218 -18.32 24.20 -2.60
C PHE A 218 -19.77 23.80 -2.88
N ASP A 219 -20.09 22.50 -2.76
CA ASP A 219 -21.45 21.98 -2.96
C ASP A 219 -22.28 22.13 -1.66
N GLU A 220 -22.81 23.30 -1.42
CA GLU A 220 -23.62 23.60 -0.25
C GLU A 220 -24.88 22.75 -0.17
N ALA A 221 -25.47 22.42 -1.31
CA ALA A 221 -26.68 21.58 -1.35
C ALA A 221 -26.40 20.14 -0.91
N GLU A 222 -25.22 19.60 -1.25
CA GLU A 222 -24.80 18.27 -0.78
C GLU A 222 -24.50 18.29 0.72
N LYS A 223 -23.85 19.33 1.24
CA LYS A 223 -23.64 19.53 2.67
C LYS A 223 -24.98 19.57 3.43
N GLU A 224 -25.90 20.43 3.02
CA GLU A 224 -27.23 20.53 3.63
C GLU A 224 -27.98 19.18 3.60
N ARG A 225 -27.84 18.43 2.51
CA ARG A 225 -28.47 17.11 2.38
C ARG A 225 -27.90 16.13 3.41
N ARG A 226 -26.58 16.09 3.61
CA ARG A 226 -25.90 15.22 4.58
C ARG A 226 -26.23 15.61 6.02
N GLU A 227 -26.20 16.89 6.33
CA GLU A 227 -26.59 17.43 7.65
C GLU A 227 -28.06 17.13 8.01
N ALA A 228 -28.94 17.07 7.01
CA ALA A 228 -30.34 16.64 7.20
C ALA A 228 -30.47 15.11 7.41
N GLY A 229 -29.37 14.37 7.49
CA GLY A 229 -29.35 12.93 7.74
C GLY A 229 -29.48 12.05 6.49
N PHE A 230 -29.45 12.64 5.29
CA PHE A 230 -29.42 11.89 4.03
C PHE A 230 -27.99 11.56 3.64
N THR A 231 -27.37 10.59 4.32
CA THR A 231 -25.97 10.21 4.15
C THR A 231 -25.71 9.20 3.03
N VAL A 232 -26.76 8.77 2.33
CA VAL A 232 -26.64 7.82 1.20
C VAL A 232 -25.94 8.49 0.03
N ASP A 233 -24.93 7.86 -0.53
CA ASP A 233 -24.25 8.33 -1.74
C ASP A 233 -25.20 8.27 -2.94
N ILE A 234 -25.34 9.40 -3.63
CA ILE A 234 -26.15 9.49 -4.85
C ILE A 234 -25.27 8.99 -6.01
N ARG A 235 -25.78 8.00 -6.73
CA ARG A 235 -25.13 7.55 -7.96
C ARG A 235 -25.28 8.63 -9.04
N ASN A 236 -24.18 8.93 -9.73
CA ASN A 236 -24.10 9.98 -10.74
C ASN A 236 -24.47 11.39 -10.22
N PRO A 237 -23.85 11.86 -9.13
CA PRO A 237 -24.08 13.22 -8.68
C PRO A 237 -23.48 14.21 -9.69
N VAL A 238 -24.12 15.36 -9.86
CA VAL A 238 -23.48 16.50 -10.51
C VAL A 238 -22.56 17.12 -9.47
N THR A 239 -21.26 16.94 -9.64
CA THR A 239 -20.25 17.52 -8.74
C THR A 239 -19.58 18.72 -9.41
N PRO A 240 -19.20 19.76 -8.65
CA PRO A 240 -18.39 20.85 -9.18
C PRO A 240 -17.08 20.31 -9.78
N MET A 241 -16.64 20.91 -10.88
CA MET A 241 -15.40 20.52 -11.56
C MET A 241 -14.19 21.07 -10.83
N SER A 242 -13.21 20.23 -10.56
CA SER A 242 -11.93 20.63 -9.96
C SER A 242 -11.00 21.18 -11.03
N GLN A 243 -10.30 22.25 -10.69
CA GLN A 243 -9.37 22.94 -11.58
C GLN A 243 -8.01 23.11 -10.92
N LEU A 244 -6.97 23.27 -11.74
CA LEU A 244 -5.60 23.47 -11.31
C LEU A 244 -5.30 24.96 -11.14
N TYR A 245 -4.64 25.30 -10.05
CA TYR A 245 -4.23 26.65 -9.67
C TYR A 245 -2.75 26.70 -9.30
N ARG A 246 -2.17 27.90 -9.38
CA ARG A 246 -0.82 28.22 -8.90
C ARG A 246 -0.90 29.34 -7.88
N LEU A 247 -0.32 29.12 -6.71
CA LEU A 247 -0.08 30.12 -5.68
C LEU A 247 1.39 30.54 -5.72
N ASP A 248 1.68 31.79 -5.99
CA ASP A 248 3.02 32.36 -5.87
C ASP A 248 3.33 32.67 -4.40
N LEU A 249 4.33 32.02 -3.82
CA LEU A 249 4.63 32.14 -2.39
C LEU A 249 5.23 33.48 -2.00
N GLY A 250 5.83 34.21 -2.94
CA GLY A 250 6.39 35.53 -2.71
C GLY A 250 5.34 36.66 -2.68
N THR A 251 4.41 36.62 -3.64
CA THR A 251 3.36 37.65 -3.82
C THR A 251 2.01 37.27 -3.22
N ARG A 252 1.80 36.02 -2.90
CA ARG A 252 0.51 35.44 -2.47
C ARG A 252 -0.58 35.47 -3.54
N ALA A 253 -0.22 35.65 -4.80
CA ALA A 253 -1.17 35.70 -5.89
C ALA A 253 -1.57 34.27 -6.31
N VAL A 254 -2.87 34.01 -6.32
CA VAL A 254 -3.45 32.78 -6.88
C VAL A 254 -3.81 33.01 -8.33
N THR A 255 -3.40 32.09 -9.20
CA THR A 255 -3.70 32.10 -10.64
C THR A 255 -4.33 30.79 -11.05
N ARG A 256 -5.51 30.83 -11.67
CA ARG A 256 -6.16 29.68 -12.26
C ARG A 256 -5.42 29.25 -13.52
N LEU A 257 -5.06 27.98 -13.65
CA LEU A 257 -4.31 27.43 -14.78
C LEU A 257 -5.19 26.67 -15.78
N THR A 258 -6.23 25.98 -15.29
CA THR A 258 -7.20 25.27 -16.13
C THR A 258 -8.58 25.91 -16.02
N SER A 259 -9.37 25.82 -17.09
CA SER A 259 -10.71 26.44 -17.12
C SER A 259 -11.69 25.72 -18.06
N ASP A 260 -11.35 24.52 -18.52
CA ASP A 260 -12.24 23.73 -19.36
C ASP A 260 -13.41 23.22 -18.49
N PRO A 261 -14.67 23.58 -18.78
CA PRO A 261 -15.81 23.15 -17.99
C PRO A 261 -16.16 21.67 -18.19
N GLU A 262 -15.56 21.02 -19.21
CA GLU A 262 -15.77 19.60 -19.50
C GLU A 262 -14.68 18.71 -18.87
N VAL A 263 -13.67 19.31 -18.24
CA VAL A 263 -12.52 18.58 -17.65
C VAL A 263 -12.35 18.93 -16.19
N SER A 264 -12.48 17.90 -15.33
CA SER A 264 -12.15 17.97 -13.91
C SER A 264 -10.74 17.42 -13.69
N VAL A 265 -9.84 18.21 -13.11
CA VAL A 265 -8.47 17.79 -12.79
C VAL A 265 -8.49 16.93 -11.53
N ASP A 266 -8.10 15.66 -11.65
CA ASP A 266 -8.06 14.71 -10.52
C ASP A 266 -6.69 14.70 -9.82
N ARG A 267 -5.62 14.53 -10.61
CA ARG A 267 -4.23 14.47 -10.13
C ARG A 267 -3.32 15.21 -11.09
N PHE A 268 -2.24 15.75 -10.55
CA PHE A 268 -1.20 16.36 -11.35
C PHE A 268 0.20 15.99 -10.82
N GLU A 269 1.18 16.11 -11.69
CA GLU A 269 2.61 15.95 -11.40
C GLU A 269 3.37 17.07 -12.08
N VAL A 270 4.31 17.67 -11.38
CA VAL A 270 5.19 18.73 -11.90
C VAL A 270 6.49 18.07 -12.39
N SER A 271 6.94 18.41 -13.61
CA SER A 271 8.22 17.90 -14.10
C SER A 271 9.39 18.37 -13.23
N PRO A 272 10.48 17.58 -13.10
CA PRO A 272 11.63 17.94 -12.27
C PRO A 272 12.24 19.31 -12.58
N ASP A 273 12.17 19.79 -13.83
CA ASP A 273 12.65 21.12 -14.24
C ASP A 273 11.59 22.23 -14.05
N GLY A 274 10.38 21.89 -13.60
CA GLY A 274 9.26 22.81 -13.41
C GLY A 274 8.66 23.38 -14.70
N ALA A 275 9.11 22.93 -15.88
CA ALA A 275 8.64 23.46 -17.17
C ALA A 275 7.30 22.89 -17.61
N TRP A 276 6.88 21.78 -17.04
CA TRP A 276 5.67 21.04 -17.44
C TRP A 276 4.84 20.59 -16.23
N ILE A 277 3.55 20.49 -16.43
CA ILE A 277 2.63 19.80 -15.51
C ILE A 277 1.83 18.78 -16.31
N GLY A 278 1.96 17.50 -15.96
CA GLY A 278 1.10 16.44 -16.41
C GLY A 278 -0.10 16.30 -15.48
N PHE A 279 -1.30 16.05 -16.00
CA PHE A 279 -2.46 15.82 -15.15
C PHE A 279 -3.46 14.86 -15.75
N ASN A 280 -4.21 14.19 -14.90
CA ASN A 280 -5.38 13.41 -15.26
C ASN A 280 -6.60 14.32 -15.23
N GLY A 281 -7.39 14.30 -16.31
CA GLY A 281 -8.64 15.05 -16.42
C GLY A 281 -9.82 14.13 -16.63
N GLY A 282 -10.85 14.26 -15.78
CA GLY A 282 -12.09 13.49 -15.89
C GLY A 282 -13.24 14.33 -16.43
N SER A 283 -14.16 13.71 -17.20
CA SER A 283 -15.39 14.33 -17.67
C SER A 283 -16.51 14.28 -16.61
N ALA A 284 -17.45 15.22 -16.67
CA ALA A 284 -18.72 15.15 -15.91
C ALA A 284 -19.53 13.88 -16.23
N GLU A 285 -19.39 13.33 -17.43
CA GLU A 285 -20.07 12.10 -17.88
C GLU A 285 -19.54 10.83 -17.22
N ARG A 286 -18.43 10.91 -16.49
CA ARG A 286 -17.77 9.78 -15.81
C ARG A 286 -18.67 8.92 -14.90
N TYR A 287 -19.82 9.43 -14.52
CA TYR A 287 -20.76 8.74 -13.65
C TYR A 287 -21.97 8.11 -14.37
N GLU A 288 -22.10 8.30 -15.67
CA GLU A 288 -23.23 7.75 -16.44
C GLU A 288 -23.24 6.23 -16.52
N ARG A 289 -22.06 5.61 -16.38
CA ARG A 289 -21.91 4.16 -16.37
C ARG A 289 -21.86 3.61 -14.95
N ASN A 290 -21.67 2.33 -14.81
CA ASN A 290 -21.52 1.70 -13.50
C ASN A 290 -20.20 2.15 -12.81
N ILE A 291 -20.08 1.87 -11.53
CA ILE A 291 -18.92 2.17 -10.68
C ILE A 291 -17.59 1.78 -11.34
N THR A 292 -17.55 0.65 -12.05
CA THR A 292 -16.31 0.12 -12.66
C THR A 292 -15.89 0.87 -13.91
N GLY A 293 -16.78 1.68 -14.48
CA GLY A 293 -16.50 2.47 -15.67
C GLY A 293 -15.94 3.87 -15.40
N ALA A 294 -15.91 4.34 -14.16
CA ALA A 294 -15.52 5.72 -13.84
C ALA A 294 -14.11 6.09 -14.30
N GLY A 295 -13.16 5.14 -14.24
CA GLY A 295 -11.79 5.35 -14.70
C GLY A 295 -11.63 5.52 -16.22
N LEU A 296 -12.63 5.10 -17.00
CA LEU A 296 -12.58 5.19 -18.48
C LEU A 296 -12.75 6.63 -19.02
N TYR A 297 -13.19 7.55 -18.16
CA TYR A 297 -13.41 8.95 -18.55
C TYR A 297 -12.28 9.87 -18.09
N ARG A 298 -11.12 9.29 -17.81
CA ARG A 298 -9.91 10.01 -17.39
C ARG A 298 -8.89 9.98 -18.50
N ASP A 299 -8.67 11.12 -19.10
CA ASP A 299 -7.60 11.30 -20.07
C ASP A 299 -6.39 12.00 -19.44
N LEU A 300 -5.28 11.93 -20.12
CA LEU A 300 -4.05 12.59 -19.76
C LEU A 300 -3.88 13.91 -20.49
N PHE A 301 -3.37 14.90 -19.79
CA PHE A 301 -3.09 16.23 -20.30
C PHE A 301 -1.68 16.66 -19.93
N LEU A 302 -1.08 17.50 -20.76
CA LEU A 302 0.23 18.09 -20.53
C LEU A 302 0.15 19.60 -20.72
N MET A 303 0.56 20.36 -19.69
CA MET A 303 0.61 21.81 -19.71
C MET A 303 2.05 22.30 -19.70
N GLU A 304 2.38 23.26 -20.55
CA GLU A 304 3.62 24.02 -20.48
C GLU A 304 3.44 25.18 -19.49
N THR A 305 4.21 25.20 -18.40
CA THR A 305 4.03 26.16 -17.30
C THR A 305 4.28 27.61 -17.72
N ALA A 306 5.24 27.86 -18.63
CA ALA A 306 5.60 29.20 -19.11
C ALA A 306 4.51 29.87 -19.96
N THR A 307 3.75 29.10 -20.73
CA THR A 307 2.75 29.63 -21.69
C THR A 307 1.32 29.34 -21.26
N GLY A 308 1.10 28.38 -20.35
CA GLY A 308 -0.22 27.87 -20.00
C GLY A 308 -0.88 27.06 -21.12
N THR A 309 -0.12 26.68 -22.15
CA THR A 309 -0.65 25.88 -23.27
C THR A 309 -0.86 24.45 -22.84
N ILE A 310 -2.09 23.95 -23.01
CA ILE A 310 -2.47 22.59 -22.64
C ILE A 310 -2.62 21.73 -23.89
N GLU A 311 -2.08 20.53 -23.87
CA GLU A 311 -2.26 19.46 -24.86
C GLU A 311 -3.00 18.31 -24.19
N ARG A 312 -4.08 17.80 -24.82
CA ARG A 312 -4.70 16.54 -24.44
C ARG A 312 -3.90 15.41 -25.07
N LEU A 313 -3.37 14.51 -24.23
CA LEU A 313 -2.46 13.43 -24.64
C LEU A 313 -3.20 12.18 -25.08
N THR A 314 -4.33 11.88 -24.44
CA THR A 314 -5.20 10.75 -24.75
C THR A 314 -6.63 11.22 -24.91
N GLU A 315 -7.40 10.51 -25.73
CA GLU A 315 -8.81 10.79 -25.98
C GLU A 315 -9.55 9.50 -26.26
N ASN A 316 -10.09 8.87 -25.21
CA ASN A 316 -10.84 7.63 -25.35
C ASN A 316 -11.81 7.40 -24.18
N TYR A 317 -12.69 6.41 -24.34
CA TYR A 317 -13.65 5.96 -23.31
C TYR A 317 -13.59 4.44 -23.12
N GLU A 318 -12.55 3.80 -23.62
CA GLU A 318 -12.38 2.34 -23.63
C GLU A 318 -11.50 1.86 -22.50
N VAL A 319 -10.44 2.60 -22.19
CA VAL A 319 -9.46 2.25 -21.14
C VAL A 319 -9.15 3.46 -20.27
N GLY A 320 -8.63 3.21 -19.07
CA GLY A 320 -8.14 4.24 -18.16
C GLY A 320 -6.61 4.25 -18.14
N GLU A 321 -6.02 5.41 -18.39
CA GLU A 321 -4.60 5.65 -18.25
C GLU A 321 -4.24 5.93 -16.79
N SER A 322 -3.06 5.47 -16.38
CA SER A 322 -2.59 5.61 -15.00
C SER A 322 -1.07 5.80 -14.93
N GLY A 323 -0.57 6.32 -13.79
CA GLY A 323 0.85 6.41 -13.52
C GLY A 323 1.58 7.32 -14.51
N LEU A 324 0.99 8.51 -14.83
CA LEU A 324 1.71 9.53 -15.58
C LEU A 324 2.96 9.90 -14.79
N SER A 325 4.12 9.91 -15.43
CA SER A 325 5.41 10.19 -14.80
C SER A 325 6.38 10.84 -15.77
N PHE A 326 7.19 11.77 -15.25
CA PHE A 326 8.29 12.38 -15.99
C PHE A 326 9.61 11.66 -15.74
N SER A 327 10.49 11.58 -16.76
CA SER A 327 11.86 11.17 -16.53
C SER A 327 12.61 12.21 -15.69
N PRO A 328 13.66 11.82 -14.92
CA PRO A 328 14.42 12.73 -14.06
C PRO A 328 15.04 13.93 -14.80
N ASP A 329 15.31 13.80 -16.10
CA ASP A 329 15.81 14.89 -16.95
C ASP A 329 14.71 15.68 -17.67
N SER A 330 13.42 15.43 -17.31
CA SER A 330 12.23 16.07 -17.87
C SER A 330 12.06 15.95 -19.40
N ARG A 331 12.78 15.03 -20.07
CA ARG A 331 12.71 14.85 -21.51
C ARG A 331 11.58 13.92 -21.95
N TRP A 332 11.18 12.99 -21.09
CA TRP A 332 10.20 11.96 -21.37
C TRP A 332 8.98 12.09 -20.46
N ILE A 333 7.82 11.77 -21.03
CA ILE A 333 6.59 11.52 -20.29
C ILE A 333 6.14 10.09 -20.58
N ALA A 334 5.79 9.36 -19.54
CA ALA A 334 5.34 7.99 -19.60
C ALA A 334 4.05 7.78 -18.81
N PHE A 335 3.27 6.78 -19.20
CA PHE A 335 2.11 6.32 -18.45
C PHE A 335 1.83 4.85 -18.75
N SER A 336 0.94 4.24 -17.98
CA SER A 336 0.49 2.86 -18.16
C SER A 336 -0.95 2.83 -18.64
N ALA A 337 -1.26 1.95 -19.58
CA ALA A 337 -2.62 1.69 -20.03
C ALA A 337 -2.78 0.23 -20.47
N PRO A 338 -4.04 -0.31 -20.47
CA PRO A 338 -4.35 -1.61 -21.03
C PRO A 338 -3.93 -1.74 -22.49
N ASP A 339 -3.35 -2.90 -22.84
CA ASP A 339 -2.80 -3.15 -24.19
C ASP A 339 -3.88 -3.32 -25.27
N ASP A 340 -5.07 -3.78 -24.89
CA ASP A 340 -6.21 -4.00 -25.77
C ASP A 340 -7.41 -3.18 -25.31
N MET A 341 -7.73 -2.10 -26.02
CA MET A 341 -8.84 -1.20 -25.72
C MET A 341 -10.22 -1.88 -25.75
N THR A 342 -10.33 -3.06 -26.39
CA THR A 342 -11.60 -3.81 -26.45
C THR A 342 -11.84 -4.68 -25.22
N ARG A 343 -10.84 -4.88 -24.38
CA ARG A 343 -10.88 -5.82 -23.25
C ARG A 343 -10.85 -5.16 -21.87
N TYR A 344 -10.73 -3.85 -21.82
CA TYR A 344 -10.75 -3.06 -20.60
C TYR A 344 -9.71 -3.56 -19.58
N THR A 345 -10.13 -4.02 -18.39
CA THR A 345 -9.23 -4.54 -17.35
C THR A 345 -8.79 -5.99 -17.56
N MET A 346 -9.34 -6.67 -18.56
CA MET A 346 -9.04 -8.08 -18.86
C MET A 346 -7.94 -8.22 -19.92
N THR A 347 -6.91 -7.40 -19.83
CA THR A 347 -5.69 -7.46 -20.63
C THR A 347 -4.52 -6.92 -19.81
N GLU A 348 -3.30 -7.19 -20.27
CA GLU A 348 -2.10 -6.69 -19.60
C GLU A 348 -1.89 -5.21 -19.90
N ASN A 349 -1.31 -4.48 -18.94
CA ASN A 349 -0.91 -3.09 -19.13
C ASN A 349 0.44 -2.99 -19.84
N ARG A 350 0.63 -1.89 -20.57
CA ARG A 350 1.90 -1.51 -21.21
C ARG A 350 2.28 -0.09 -20.84
N VAL A 351 3.57 0.19 -20.90
CA VAL A 351 4.10 1.54 -20.77
C VAL A 351 4.07 2.24 -22.14
N TYR A 352 3.55 3.44 -22.15
CA TYR A 352 3.52 4.34 -23.28
C TYR A 352 4.42 5.54 -23.01
N LEU A 353 5.31 5.86 -23.96
CA LEU A 353 6.38 6.83 -23.79
C LEU A 353 6.41 7.81 -24.96
N ARG A 354 6.61 9.11 -24.66
CA ARG A 354 6.83 10.16 -25.67
C ARG A 354 7.79 11.22 -25.13
N GLY A 355 8.52 11.89 -26.03
CA GLY A 355 9.26 13.11 -25.68
C GLY A 355 8.30 14.22 -25.26
N VAL A 356 8.59 14.87 -24.14
CA VAL A 356 7.73 15.96 -23.60
C VAL A 356 7.57 17.10 -24.61
N ALA A 357 8.65 17.47 -25.31
CA ALA A 357 8.65 18.52 -26.32
C ALA A 357 8.06 18.08 -27.67
N ASP A 358 7.71 16.82 -27.86
CA ASP A 358 7.23 16.27 -29.13
C ASP A 358 5.71 16.37 -29.23
N ARG A 359 5.23 17.61 -29.33
CA ARG A 359 3.80 17.93 -29.33
C ARG A 359 3.07 17.28 -30.50
N GLY A 360 1.92 16.66 -30.21
CA GLY A 360 1.12 15.94 -31.21
C GLY A 360 1.79 14.69 -31.77
N GLY A 361 2.92 14.28 -31.19
CA GLY A 361 3.60 13.03 -31.56
C GLY A 361 2.91 11.81 -31.00
N ASP A 362 3.07 10.66 -31.65
CA ASP A 362 2.55 9.38 -31.19
C ASP A 362 3.33 8.87 -29.98
N PHE A 363 2.63 8.21 -29.04
CA PHE A 363 3.27 7.46 -27.97
C PHE A 363 3.85 6.15 -28.48
N ARG A 364 5.06 5.86 -28.09
CA ARG A 364 5.72 4.58 -28.33
C ARG A 364 5.34 3.60 -27.23
N LYS A 365 4.74 2.46 -27.58
CA LYS A 365 4.46 1.36 -26.67
C LYS A 365 5.75 0.61 -26.37
N LEU A 366 6.10 0.46 -25.11
CA LEU A 366 7.26 -0.30 -24.61
C LEU A 366 6.81 -1.65 -24.06
N GLY A 367 7.74 -2.61 -24.00
CA GLY A 367 7.48 -3.93 -23.43
C GLY A 367 6.47 -4.76 -24.22
N ALA A 368 6.34 -4.56 -25.55
CA ALA A 368 5.32 -5.22 -26.36
C ALA A 368 5.41 -6.75 -26.36
N ASP A 369 6.62 -7.31 -26.21
CA ASP A 369 6.88 -8.75 -26.18
C ASP A 369 6.84 -9.35 -24.75
N PHE A 370 6.61 -8.51 -23.75
CA PHE A 370 6.50 -8.96 -22.36
C PHE A 370 5.09 -9.48 -22.07
N ASP A 371 4.96 -10.71 -21.60
CA ASP A 371 3.67 -11.39 -21.46
C ASP A 371 2.95 -11.14 -20.12
N ASN A 372 3.41 -10.20 -19.30
CA ASN A 372 2.73 -9.73 -18.09
C ASN A 372 2.61 -8.19 -18.11
N SER A 373 1.92 -7.60 -17.14
CA SER A 373 1.76 -6.15 -17.05
C SER A 373 3.07 -5.44 -16.76
N SER A 374 3.27 -4.29 -17.42
CA SER A 374 4.31 -3.33 -17.09
C SER A 374 3.71 -1.99 -16.67
N SER A 375 4.39 -1.31 -15.74
CA SER A 375 4.01 0.00 -15.20
C SER A 375 5.24 0.94 -15.16
N VAL A 376 5.03 2.15 -14.67
CA VAL A 376 6.10 3.09 -14.35
C VAL A 376 6.10 3.22 -12.83
N ASP A 377 6.99 2.49 -12.14
CA ASP A 377 7.09 2.62 -10.68
C ASP A 377 8.18 3.64 -10.32
N PHE A 378 9.35 3.56 -10.95
CA PHE A 378 10.39 4.59 -10.85
C PHE A 378 11.35 4.54 -12.04
N TRP A 379 12.08 5.63 -12.25
CA TRP A 379 13.09 5.76 -13.29
C TRP A 379 14.51 5.54 -12.74
N SER A 380 15.41 5.06 -13.61
CA SER A 380 16.85 5.21 -13.34
C SER A 380 17.23 6.69 -13.34
N GLU A 381 18.26 7.07 -12.57
CA GLU A 381 18.71 8.48 -12.46
C GLU A 381 19.04 9.13 -13.81
N ASP A 382 19.51 8.36 -14.77
CA ASP A 382 19.86 8.82 -16.11
C ASP A 382 18.67 8.79 -17.09
N GLY A 383 17.48 8.36 -16.64
CA GLY A 383 16.27 8.25 -17.46
C GLY A 383 16.32 7.20 -18.56
N SER A 384 17.32 6.29 -18.54
CA SER A 384 17.48 5.26 -19.58
C SER A 384 16.64 4.01 -19.34
N THR A 385 16.18 3.80 -18.12
CA THR A 385 15.46 2.59 -17.70
C THR A 385 14.25 2.96 -16.83
N ILE A 386 13.14 2.31 -17.07
CA ILE A 386 11.96 2.32 -16.18
C ILE A 386 11.98 1.01 -15.40
N TYR A 387 11.81 1.10 -14.09
CA TYR A 387 11.69 -0.05 -13.21
C TYR A 387 10.23 -0.23 -12.77
N PHE A 388 9.80 -1.50 -12.67
CA PHE A 388 8.45 -1.83 -12.23
C PHE A 388 8.40 -3.19 -11.55
N ASN A 389 7.46 -3.31 -10.61
CA ASN A 389 7.20 -4.54 -9.89
C ASN A 389 6.00 -5.24 -10.52
N THR A 390 6.14 -6.51 -10.86
CA THR A 390 5.04 -7.28 -11.45
C THR A 390 5.08 -8.74 -11.05
N GLY A 391 3.91 -9.38 -11.11
CA GLY A 391 3.77 -10.77 -10.76
C GLY A 391 4.25 -11.70 -11.87
N VAL A 392 4.89 -12.81 -11.47
CA VAL A 392 5.20 -13.96 -12.32
C VAL A 392 4.77 -15.22 -11.60
N LYS A 393 3.73 -15.88 -12.11
CA LYS A 393 3.09 -17.02 -11.46
C LYS A 393 2.69 -16.69 -10.01
N VAL A 394 3.35 -17.31 -9.04
CA VAL A 394 3.05 -17.17 -7.61
C VAL A 394 4.02 -16.22 -6.87
N THR A 395 4.80 -15.42 -7.59
CA THR A 395 5.75 -14.45 -7.01
C THR A 395 5.51 -13.04 -7.54
N THR A 396 6.09 -12.03 -6.90
CA THR A 396 6.20 -10.66 -7.43
C THR A 396 7.67 -10.28 -7.45
N GLN A 397 8.14 -9.69 -8.58
CA GLN A 397 9.54 -9.43 -8.83
C GLN A 397 9.74 -8.04 -9.44
N LEU A 398 10.95 -7.50 -9.30
CA LEU A 398 11.38 -6.27 -9.97
C LEU A 398 11.82 -6.57 -11.40
N PHE A 399 11.40 -5.71 -12.32
CA PHE A 399 11.79 -5.72 -13.74
C PHE A 399 12.37 -4.37 -14.16
N ALA A 400 13.19 -4.41 -15.19
CA ALA A 400 13.79 -3.25 -15.84
C ALA A 400 13.33 -3.21 -17.30
N LEU A 401 12.83 -2.06 -17.74
CA LEU A 401 12.38 -1.77 -19.09
C LEU A 401 13.32 -0.73 -19.71
N ASP A 402 14.10 -1.13 -20.72
CA ASP A 402 15.02 -0.24 -21.43
C ASP A 402 14.21 0.76 -22.28
N VAL A 403 14.42 2.05 -22.01
CA VAL A 403 13.68 3.14 -22.68
C VAL A 403 13.96 3.21 -24.17
N SER A 404 15.15 2.83 -24.61
CA SER A 404 15.56 2.93 -26.02
C SER A 404 15.04 1.78 -26.89
N SER A 405 15.19 0.54 -26.41
CA SER A 405 14.81 -0.67 -27.14
C SER A 405 13.39 -1.15 -26.84
N GLY A 406 12.86 -0.86 -25.65
CA GLY A 406 11.61 -1.44 -25.13
C GLY A 406 11.76 -2.87 -24.62
N GLU A 407 13.00 -3.37 -24.45
CA GLU A 407 13.29 -4.70 -23.91
C GLU A 407 13.04 -4.74 -22.41
N VAL A 408 12.36 -5.78 -21.93
CA VAL A 408 12.10 -6.03 -20.51
C VAL A 408 13.04 -7.12 -19.99
N ARG A 409 13.66 -6.88 -18.85
CA ARG A 409 14.56 -7.81 -18.17
C ARG A 409 14.15 -7.96 -16.71
N GLN A 410 14.04 -9.19 -16.24
CA GLN A 410 13.84 -9.47 -14.81
C GLN A 410 15.10 -9.13 -14.02
N VAL A 411 14.95 -8.43 -12.89
CA VAL A 411 16.05 -8.01 -12.01
C VAL A 411 16.18 -8.93 -10.80
N THR A 412 15.06 -9.26 -10.14
CA THR A 412 15.05 -10.15 -8.97
C THR A 412 14.40 -11.49 -9.29
N ASN A 413 14.73 -12.54 -8.52
CA ASN A 413 14.15 -13.87 -8.69
C ASN A 413 14.09 -14.59 -7.34
N GLU A 414 13.28 -14.05 -6.41
CA GLU A 414 13.06 -14.61 -5.09
C GLU A 414 11.76 -15.43 -5.04
N PRO A 415 11.70 -16.54 -4.29
CA PRO A 415 10.46 -17.30 -4.11
C PRO A 415 9.51 -16.61 -3.11
N ALA A 416 9.19 -15.37 -3.40
CA ALA A 416 8.51 -14.44 -2.50
C ALA A 416 7.71 -13.40 -3.25
N VAL A 417 6.95 -12.60 -2.52
CA VAL A 417 6.44 -11.30 -2.95
C VAL A 417 7.42 -10.24 -2.51
N LEU A 418 7.96 -9.51 -3.45
CA LEU A 418 8.79 -8.33 -3.17
C LEU A 418 8.37 -7.16 -4.06
N SER A 419 8.47 -5.96 -3.53
CA SER A 419 8.31 -4.70 -4.24
C SER A 419 9.49 -3.80 -3.91
N VAL A 420 10.17 -3.32 -4.92
CA VAL A 420 11.28 -2.37 -4.76
C VAL A 420 10.76 -0.98 -5.02
N GLU A 421 11.04 -0.08 -4.11
CA GLU A 421 10.71 1.33 -4.20
C GLU A 421 11.99 2.16 -4.13
N ARG A 422 11.98 3.28 -4.81
CA ARG A 422 12.99 4.32 -4.68
C ARG A 422 12.33 5.54 -4.07
N ASP A 423 12.84 5.97 -2.94
CA ASP A 423 12.42 7.24 -2.37
C ASP A 423 12.98 8.39 -3.23
N ASP A 424 12.10 9.22 -3.78
CA ASP A 424 12.47 10.24 -4.77
C ASP A 424 13.28 11.39 -4.16
N ASP A 425 13.05 11.71 -2.89
CA ASP A 425 13.72 12.81 -2.21
C ASP A 425 15.14 12.44 -1.78
N THR A 426 15.35 11.21 -1.33
CA THR A 426 16.63 10.76 -0.74
C THR A 426 17.42 9.82 -1.65
N GLY A 427 16.76 9.20 -2.64
CA GLY A 427 17.33 8.16 -3.50
C GLY A 427 17.56 6.82 -2.81
N VAL A 428 17.05 6.62 -1.60
CA VAL A 428 17.11 5.37 -0.86
C VAL A 428 16.25 4.31 -1.54
N TYR A 429 16.78 3.08 -1.64
CA TYR A 429 16.01 1.93 -2.13
C TYR A 429 15.52 1.09 -0.97
N LEU A 430 14.22 0.86 -0.93
CA LEU A 430 13.53 0.00 0.02
C LEU A 430 12.94 -1.22 -0.70
N ILE A 431 12.86 -2.34 0.01
CA ILE A 431 12.29 -3.58 -0.50
C ILE A 431 11.22 -4.04 0.50
N ASP A 432 9.96 -3.88 0.15
CA ASP A 432 8.87 -4.57 0.82
C ASP A 432 8.94 -6.06 0.49
N TYR A 433 8.89 -6.90 1.50
CA TYR A 433 9.10 -8.33 1.34
C TYR A 433 8.17 -9.15 2.21
N SER A 434 7.67 -10.23 1.65
CA SER A 434 7.00 -11.30 2.40
C SER A 434 7.15 -12.62 1.65
N ASP A 435 7.45 -13.68 2.38
CA ASP A 435 7.43 -15.05 1.88
C ASP A 435 6.52 -15.93 2.77
N PRO A 436 6.36 -17.24 2.51
CA PRO A 436 5.48 -18.10 3.31
C PRO A 436 5.77 -18.18 4.81
N GLU A 437 7.01 -17.90 5.23
CA GLU A 437 7.48 -17.99 6.62
C GLU A 437 7.72 -16.61 7.25
N THR A 438 7.89 -15.58 6.40
CA THR A 438 8.23 -14.22 6.83
C THR A 438 7.01 -13.28 6.69
N PRO A 439 6.45 -12.76 7.79
CA PRO A 439 5.45 -11.68 7.74
C PRO A 439 5.95 -10.47 6.95
N PRO A 440 5.04 -9.59 6.48
CA PRO A 440 5.45 -8.37 5.78
C PRO A 440 6.52 -7.59 6.56
N THR A 441 7.63 -7.33 5.90
CA THR A 441 8.81 -6.63 6.45
C THR A 441 9.47 -5.77 5.39
N VAL A 442 10.38 -4.88 5.77
CA VAL A 442 11.09 -3.98 4.87
C VAL A 442 12.59 -4.13 5.04
N PHE A 443 13.29 -4.10 3.91
CA PHE A 443 14.74 -4.07 3.86
C PHE A 443 15.21 -2.80 3.17
N SER A 444 16.39 -2.30 3.54
CA SER A 444 17.15 -1.35 2.74
C SER A 444 18.16 -2.09 1.89
N VAL A 445 18.55 -1.47 0.79
CA VAL A 445 19.65 -1.94 -0.05
C VAL A 445 20.52 -0.74 -0.48
N PRO A 446 21.86 -0.86 -0.50
CA PRO A 446 22.74 0.30 -0.69
C PRO A 446 22.67 0.90 -2.09
N SER A 447 22.23 0.14 -3.08
CA SER A 447 22.11 0.59 -4.47
C SER A 447 21.29 -0.41 -5.29
N LEU A 448 20.75 0.06 -6.41
CA LEU A 448 19.88 -0.73 -7.28
C LEU A 448 20.58 -1.96 -7.90
N ASP A 449 21.87 -1.87 -8.19
CA ASP A 449 22.66 -3.00 -8.70
C ASP A 449 22.84 -4.13 -7.68
N ARG A 450 22.57 -3.87 -6.40
CA ARG A 450 22.65 -4.85 -5.31
C ARG A 450 21.29 -5.44 -4.93
N VAL A 451 20.20 -5.00 -5.55
CA VAL A 451 18.84 -5.49 -5.24
C VAL A 451 18.70 -7.01 -5.48
N ALA A 452 19.38 -7.55 -6.48
CA ALA A 452 19.38 -9.00 -6.75
C ALA A 452 20.29 -9.82 -5.81
N ASP A 453 21.07 -9.16 -4.95
CA ASP A 453 21.99 -9.80 -4.01
C ASP A 453 21.39 -9.78 -2.59
N ARG A 454 20.70 -10.86 -2.22
CA ARG A 454 20.07 -11.00 -0.90
C ARG A 454 21.03 -10.71 0.28
N SER A 455 22.34 -10.95 0.11
CA SER A 455 23.34 -10.69 1.15
C SER A 455 23.62 -9.20 1.38
N ALA A 456 23.15 -8.34 0.48
CA ALA A 456 23.27 -6.88 0.60
C ALA A 456 22.06 -6.23 1.29
N TRP A 457 20.99 -6.99 1.56
CA TRP A 457 19.78 -6.48 2.15
C TRP A 457 19.92 -6.34 3.67
N VAL A 458 19.50 -5.23 4.20
CA VAL A 458 19.49 -4.97 5.65
C VAL A 458 18.05 -4.91 6.11
N GLN A 459 17.63 -5.86 6.96
CA GLN A 459 16.27 -5.87 7.51
C GLN A 459 16.07 -4.68 8.44
N LEU A 460 15.02 -3.90 8.21
CA LEU A 460 14.73 -2.68 8.96
C LEU A 460 13.64 -2.88 10.00
N VAL A 461 12.70 -3.79 9.73
CA VAL A 461 11.49 -3.97 10.54
C VAL A 461 11.31 -5.44 10.89
N ASP A 462 10.91 -5.70 12.11
CA ASP A 462 10.38 -6.96 12.60
C ASP A 462 9.21 -6.65 13.53
N ALA A 463 8.01 -6.53 12.93
CA ALA A 463 6.81 -6.15 13.67
C ALA A 463 6.13 -7.35 14.35
N ASN A 464 6.48 -8.60 13.97
CA ASN A 464 5.80 -9.81 14.41
C ASN A 464 6.76 -10.94 14.79
N PRO A 465 7.73 -10.72 15.69
CA PRO A 465 8.74 -11.73 16.05
C PRO A 465 8.13 -12.99 16.69
N GLN A 466 6.91 -12.91 17.23
CA GLN A 466 6.19 -14.07 17.79
C GLN A 466 5.90 -15.16 16.74
N VAL A 467 5.97 -14.86 15.45
CA VAL A 467 5.75 -15.84 14.38
C VAL A 467 6.86 -16.88 14.33
N ASP A 468 8.07 -16.54 14.73
CA ASP A 468 9.21 -17.47 14.79
C ASP A 468 8.97 -18.65 15.76
N ASP A 469 8.08 -18.49 16.75
CA ASP A 469 7.68 -19.52 17.70
C ASP A 469 6.43 -20.31 17.24
N MET A 470 5.95 -20.12 16.00
CA MET A 470 4.76 -20.76 15.46
C MET A 470 5.11 -21.90 14.50
N ALA A 471 4.36 -23.00 14.58
CA ALA A 471 4.39 -24.03 13.58
C ALA A 471 3.51 -23.63 12.37
N LEU A 472 4.14 -23.39 11.24
CA LEU A 472 3.48 -23.02 10.00
C LEU A 472 3.35 -24.22 9.04
N GLY A 473 2.31 -24.22 8.22
CA GLY A 473 2.16 -25.13 7.11
C GLY A 473 3.08 -24.74 5.96
N ARG A 474 3.82 -25.69 5.40
CA ARG A 474 4.67 -25.44 4.23
C ARG A 474 3.84 -24.97 3.04
N GLU A 475 4.18 -23.85 2.44
CA GLU A 475 3.51 -23.24 1.29
C GLU A 475 4.38 -23.38 0.04
N VAL A 476 3.78 -23.87 -1.07
CA VAL A 476 4.51 -24.13 -2.32
C VAL A 476 3.68 -23.78 -3.54
N GLU A 477 4.38 -23.46 -4.64
CA GLU A 477 3.77 -23.44 -5.97
C GLU A 477 3.33 -24.84 -6.38
N VAL A 478 2.15 -24.96 -6.99
CA VAL A 478 1.63 -26.19 -7.59
C VAL A 478 1.09 -25.89 -8.97
N GLU A 479 1.32 -26.83 -9.92
CA GLU A 479 0.79 -26.76 -11.28
C GLU A 479 0.05 -28.06 -11.62
N TRP A 480 -1.01 -27.95 -12.41
CA TRP A 480 -1.78 -29.10 -12.91
C TRP A 480 -2.30 -28.84 -14.33
N THR A 481 -2.82 -29.86 -14.95
CA THR A 481 -3.40 -29.77 -16.29
C THR A 481 -4.92 -29.70 -16.18
N SER A 482 -5.51 -28.66 -16.78
CA SER A 482 -6.97 -28.52 -16.90
C SER A 482 -7.56 -29.49 -17.91
N SER A 483 -8.89 -29.59 -17.97
CA SER A 483 -9.61 -30.54 -18.84
C SER A 483 -9.36 -30.33 -20.33
N ASP A 484 -8.99 -29.12 -20.75
CA ASP A 484 -8.65 -28.77 -22.15
C ASP A 484 -7.15 -28.91 -22.48
N GLY A 485 -6.31 -29.29 -21.51
CA GLY A 485 -4.87 -29.47 -21.66
C GLY A 485 -4.04 -28.25 -21.29
N ASN A 486 -4.64 -27.13 -20.90
CA ASN A 486 -3.91 -25.95 -20.43
C ASN A 486 -3.30 -26.20 -19.04
N THR A 487 -2.11 -25.61 -18.81
CA THR A 487 -1.49 -25.62 -17.48
C THR A 487 -2.10 -24.52 -16.63
N VAL A 488 -2.52 -24.88 -15.43
CA VAL A 488 -3.05 -23.98 -14.40
C VAL A 488 -2.13 -24.05 -13.20
N GLY A 489 -1.87 -22.93 -12.58
CA GLY A 489 -1.02 -22.85 -11.37
C GLY A 489 -1.80 -22.41 -10.14
N GLY A 490 -1.14 -22.45 -9.02
CA GLY A 490 -1.68 -21.97 -7.75
C GLY A 490 -0.72 -22.20 -6.60
N VAL A 491 -1.21 -22.00 -5.40
CA VAL A 491 -0.45 -22.20 -4.17
C VAL A 491 -1.12 -23.30 -3.34
N LEU A 492 -0.32 -24.23 -2.86
CA LEU A 492 -0.74 -25.27 -1.91
C LEU A 492 -0.08 -25.01 -0.55
N VAL A 493 -0.90 -24.90 0.50
CA VAL A 493 -0.45 -24.89 1.88
C VAL A 493 -0.72 -26.26 2.49
N TYR A 494 0.35 -26.95 2.90
CA TYR A 494 0.25 -28.23 3.59
C TYR A 494 -0.20 -28.03 5.05
N PRO A 495 -0.96 -28.95 5.62
CA PRO A 495 -1.27 -28.90 7.05
C PRO A 495 -0.01 -28.97 7.91
N VAL A 496 -0.03 -28.29 9.06
CA VAL A 496 1.06 -28.39 10.04
C VAL A 496 1.26 -29.86 10.43
N GLY A 497 2.52 -30.31 10.40
CA GLY A 497 2.87 -31.70 10.69
C GLY A 497 2.47 -32.69 9.59
N TYR A 498 2.35 -32.23 8.34
CA TYR A 498 2.05 -33.09 7.18
C TYR A 498 2.92 -34.34 7.14
N GLN A 499 2.27 -35.47 6.86
CA GLN A 499 2.93 -36.78 6.69
C GLN A 499 2.54 -37.34 5.33
N GLU A 500 3.54 -37.67 4.51
CA GLU A 500 3.33 -38.31 3.22
C GLU A 500 2.53 -39.63 3.37
N GLY A 501 1.60 -39.84 2.44
CA GLY A 501 0.71 -41.01 2.45
C GLY A 501 -0.52 -40.89 3.37
N THR A 502 -0.65 -39.78 4.10
CA THR A 502 -1.86 -39.44 4.86
C THR A 502 -2.73 -38.47 4.06
N ARG A 503 -4.03 -38.72 3.99
CA ARG A 503 -4.99 -37.80 3.33
C ARG A 503 -5.60 -36.85 4.33
N TYR A 504 -5.62 -35.56 3.96
CA TYR A 504 -6.08 -34.44 4.80
C TYR A 504 -7.36 -33.81 4.26
N PRO A 505 -8.18 -33.18 5.11
CA PRO A 505 -9.28 -32.36 4.62
C PRO A 505 -8.74 -31.18 3.81
N LEU A 506 -9.52 -30.73 2.83
CA LEU A 506 -9.16 -29.64 1.92
C LEU A 506 -10.05 -28.42 2.15
N ILE A 507 -9.45 -27.24 2.13
CA ILE A 507 -10.11 -25.95 1.84
C ILE A 507 -9.63 -25.47 0.48
N VAL A 508 -10.54 -25.19 -0.45
CA VAL A 508 -10.26 -24.46 -1.68
C VAL A 508 -10.57 -22.98 -1.41
N ALA A 509 -9.55 -22.14 -1.40
CA ALA A 509 -9.65 -20.72 -1.14
C ALA A 509 -9.52 -19.96 -2.47
N ILE A 510 -10.63 -19.43 -3.00
CA ILE A 510 -10.70 -18.86 -4.34
C ILE A 510 -10.65 -17.34 -4.25
N HIS A 511 -9.62 -16.74 -4.87
CA HIS A 511 -9.45 -15.28 -4.87
C HIS A 511 -10.51 -14.55 -5.70
N GLY A 512 -10.70 -13.27 -5.38
CA GLY A 512 -11.54 -12.34 -6.12
C GLY A 512 -10.84 -11.76 -7.37
N GLY A 513 -11.43 -10.78 -7.98
CA GLY A 513 -10.95 -10.14 -9.20
C GLY A 513 -11.97 -10.23 -10.34
N PRO A 514 -11.84 -11.12 -11.35
CA PRO A 514 -10.94 -12.28 -11.47
C PRO A 514 -9.46 -11.98 -11.72
N ALA A 515 -9.14 -10.80 -12.28
CA ALA A 515 -7.77 -10.38 -12.59
C ALA A 515 -6.94 -10.09 -11.32
N SER A 516 -6.75 -11.10 -10.48
CA SER A 516 -5.88 -11.16 -9.31
C SER A 516 -5.04 -12.43 -9.36
N ALA A 517 -4.19 -12.69 -8.37
CA ALA A 517 -3.48 -13.94 -8.22
C ALA A 517 -3.16 -14.22 -6.75
N ASP A 518 -3.21 -15.48 -6.37
CA ASP A 518 -2.63 -15.97 -5.12
C ASP A 518 -1.13 -16.21 -5.31
N VAL A 519 -0.35 -15.75 -4.34
CA VAL A 519 1.11 -15.71 -4.39
C VAL A 519 1.73 -16.28 -3.11
N LEU A 520 3.03 -16.60 -3.16
CA LEU A 520 3.83 -17.06 -2.03
C LEU A 520 4.11 -15.89 -1.09
N ARG A 521 3.26 -15.71 -0.11
CA ARG A 521 3.39 -14.70 0.93
C ARG A 521 2.80 -15.21 2.25
N PHE A 522 3.27 -14.67 3.34
CA PHE A 522 2.82 -15.04 4.68
C PHE A 522 1.28 -14.97 4.80
N ASN A 523 0.71 -16.10 5.23
CA ASN A 523 -0.71 -16.24 5.59
C ASN A 523 -1.72 -15.70 4.56
N GLY A 524 -1.37 -15.70 3.26
CA GLY A 524 -2.27 -15.33 2.16
C GLY A 524 -3.45 -16.30 2.03
N GLY A 525 -4.43 -15.98 1.17
CA GLY A 525 -5.58 -16.85 0.91
C GLY A 525 -6.52 -17.01 2.11
N TYR A 526 -7.00 -15.89 2.65
CA TYR A 526 -7.98 -15.84 3.75
C TYR A 526 -7.49 -16.47 5.07
N GLY A 527 -6.21 -16.33 5.38
CA GLY A 527 -5.64 -16.89 6.60
C GLY A 527 -5.30 -18.38 6.48
N ALA A 528 -4.69 -18.78 5.37
CA ALA A 528 -4.40 -20.17 5.06
C ALA A 528 -3.59 -20.90 6.14
N GLN A 529 -2.70 -20.21 6.85
CA GLN A 529 -1.91 -20.79 7.94
C GLN A 529 -2.78 -21.19 9.14
N VAL A 530 -3.88 -20.48 9.38
CA VAL A 530 -4.85 -20.86 10.45
C VAL A 530 -5.54 -22.18 10.11
N TYR A 531 -5.95 -22.38 8.84
CA TYR A 531 -6.52 -23.64 8.39
C TYR A 531 -5.48 -24.77 8.38
N ALA A 532 -4.25 -24.46 7.96
CA ALA A 532 -3.13 -25.42 8.02
C ALA A 532 -2.84 -25.86 9.46
N GLY A 533 -2.88 -24.93 10.42
CA GLY A 533 -2.79 -25.21 11.85
C GLY A 533 -3.92 -26.06 12.39
N ALA A 534 -5.11 -25.96 11.81
CA ALA A 534 -6.27 -26.80 12.13
C ALA A 534 -6.24 -28.16 11.41
N GLY A 535 -5.19 -28.48 10.65
CA GLY A 535 -4.96 -29.76 9.99
C GLY A 535 -5.59 -29.88 8.59
N TYR A 536 -5.90 -28.78 7.92
CA TYR A 536 -6.37 -28.74 6.54
C TYR A 536 -5.23 -28.51 5.56
N ALA A 537 -5.26 -29.14 4.40
CA ALA A 537 -4.58 -28.64 3.22
C ALA A 537 -5.39 -27.46 2.65
N VAL A 538 -4.71 -26.43 2.11
CA VAL A 538 -5.38 -25.30 1.48
C VAL A 538 -4.87 -25.14 0.05
N LEU A 539 -5.77 -25.25 -0.94
CA LEU A 539 -5.49 -24.93 -2.34
C LEU A 539 -5.97 -23.53 -2.66
N LYS A 540 -5.07 -22.71 -3.17
CA LYS A 540 -5.33 -21.34 -3.68
C LYS A 540 -5.12 -21.35 -5.20
N PRO A 541 -6.16 -21.60 -6.01
CA PRO A 541 -6.01 -21.78 -7.46
C PRO A 541 -5.93 -20.43 -8.17
N ASN A 542 -4.97 -20.27 -9.07
CA ASN A 542 -4.90 -19.19 -10.04
C ASN A 542 -5.57 -19.64 -11.35
N TYR A 543 -6.91 -19.71 -11.32
CA TYR A 543 -7.75 -20.12 -12.44
C TYR A 543 -7.62 -19.11 -13.60
N ARG A 544 -7.97 -19.52 -14.84
CA ARG A 544 -7.94 -18.58 -15.98
C ARG A 544 -8.81 -17.36 -15.73
N GLY A 545 -8.29 -16.19 -16.14
CA GLY A 545 -8.74 -14.88 -15.70
C GLY A 545 -7.79 -14.23 -14.68
N SER A 546 -6.96 -15.04 -13.97
CA SER A 546 -5.92 -14.55 -13.07
C SER A 546 -4.80 -13.87 -13.85
N ARG A 547 -4.15 -12.88 -13.21
CA ARG A 547 -2.92 -12.26 -13.70
C ARG A 547 -1.69 -13.12 -13.36
N ASN A 548 -0.52 -12.70 -13.81
CA ASN A 548 0.80 -13.32 -13.59
C ASN A 548 1.11 -14.56 -14.44
N TYR A 549 0.19 -15.04 -15.24
CA TYR A 549 0.32 -16.22 -16.10
C TYR A 549 0.27 -15.88 -17.60
N GLY A 550 0.45 -14.61 -17.93
CA GLY A 550 0.43 -14.09 -19.27
C GLY A 550 -0.96 -13.67 -19.77
N ASN A 551 -0.95 -12.88 -20.85
CA ASN A 551 -2.16 -12.28 -21.39
C ASN A 551 -3.19 -13.31 -21.87
N ALA A 552 -2.75 -14.43 -22.44
CA ALA A 552 -3.65 -15.48 -22.89
C ALA A 552 -4.46 -16.07 -21.72
N HIS A 553 -3.82 -16.41 -20.61
CA HIS A 553 -4.46 -16.93 -19.40
C HIS A 553 -5.45 -15.92 -18.80
N ARG A 554 -5.06 -14.65 -18.77
CA ARG A 554 -5.91 -13.56 -18.26
C ARG A 554 -7.14 -13.31 -19.11
N THR A 555 -7.01 -13.32 -20.44
CA THR A 555 -8.09 -12.99 -21.38
C THR A 555 -9.04 -14.15 -21.65
N ASP A 556 -8.64 -15.39 -21.40
CA ASP A 556 -9.37 -16.61 -21.78
C ASP A 556 -10.72 -16.78 -21.07
N ILE A 557 -10.94 -16.06 -19.98
CA ILE A 557 -12.22 -16.01 -19.25
C ILE A 557 -13.26 -15.10 -19.94
N VAL A 558 -12.84 -14.23 -20.87
CA VAL A 558 -13.72 -13.25 -21.52
C VAL A 558 -14.71 -13.96 -22.46
N GLY A 559 -16.00 -13.80 -22.15
CA GLY A 559 -17.09 -14.44 -22.91
C GLY A 559 -17.47 -15.84 -22.42
N ASP A 560 -16.65 -16.49 -21.58
CA ASP A 560 -16.94 -17.80 -20.97
C ASP A 560 -16.51 -17.83 -19.48
N TYR A 561 -17.17 -17.01 -18.67
CA TYR A 561 -16.77 -16.79 -17.28
C TYR A 561 -16.78 -18.06 -16.44
N PHE A 562 -17.81 -18.90 -16.54
CA PHE A 562 -18.04 -20.01 -15.60
C PHE A 562 -17.55 -21.38 -16.06
N THR A 563 -17.35 -21.62 -17.34
CA THR A 563 -17.07 -22.98 -17.82
C THR A 563 -15.64 -23.40 -17.50
N MET A 564 -14.67 -22.74 -18.11
CA MET A 564 -13.29 -23.20 -18.03
C MET A 564 -12.61 -22.85 -16.70
N GLY A 565 -12.98 -21.73 -16.07
CA GLY A 565 -12.47 -21.42 -14.72
C GLY A 565 -12.94 -22.43 -13.67
N TYR A 566 -14.18 -22.97 -13.80
CA TYR A 566 -14.65 -24.09 -12.99
C TYR A 566 -13.81 -25.36 -13.21
N GLU A 567 -13.54 -25.70 -14.46
CA GLU A 567 -12.70 -26.86 -14.81
C GLU A 567 -11.28 -26.71 -14.25
N ASP A 568 -10.71 -25.52 -14.32
CA ASP A 568 -9.38 -25.21 -13.74
C ASP A 568 -9.33 -25.49 -12.24
N ILE A 569 -10.35 -25.02 -11.50
CA ILE A 569 -10.44 -25.21 -10.05
C ILE A 569 -10.65 -26.70 -9.73
N MET A 570 -11.57 -27.37 -10.42
CA MET A 570 -11.93 -28.76 -10.11
C MET A 570 -10.84 -29.75 -10.49
N THR A 571 -10.13 -29.54 -11.61
CA THR A 571 -8.97 -30.37 -11.98
C THR A 571 -7.82 -30.19 -10.99
N GLY A 572 -7.65 -29.01 -10.38
CA GLY A 572 -6.71 -28.81 -9.28
C GLY A 572 -7.07 -29.62 -8.02
N VAL A 573 -8.36 -29.68 -7.70
CA VAL A 573 -8.85 -30.55 -6.60
C VAL A 573 -8.58 -32.03 -6.92
N ASP A 574 -8.87 -32.46 -8.15
CA ASP A 574 -8.64 -33.84 -8.59
C ASP A 574 -7.15 -34.20 -8.57
N HIS A 575 -6.29 -33.29 -9.01
CA HIS A 575 -4.83 -33.46 -8.94
C HIS A 575 -4.36 -33.76 -7.51
N LEU A 576 -4.81 -33.00 -6.50
CA LEU A 576 -4.42 -33.24 -5.11
C LEU A 576 -5.00 -34.53 -4.50
N ILE A 577 -6.16 -34.99 -4.99
CA ILE A 577 -6.73 -36.29 -4.61
C ILE A 577 -5.90 -37.42 -5.20
N ASP A 578 -5.49 -37.31 -6.47
CA ASP A 578 -4.68 -38.31 -7.18
C ASP A 578 -3.27 -38.40 -6.60
N GLU A 579 -2.67 -37.27 -6.18
CA GLU A 579 -1.40 -37.21 -5.44
C GLU A 579 -1.52 -37.82 -4.01
N GLY A 580 -2.73 -38.16 -3.56
CA GLY A 580 -2.95 -38.77 -2.24
C GLY A 580 -2.88 -37.80 -1.06
N ILE A 581 -2.88 -36.49 -1.32
CA ILE A 581 -2.81 -35.41 -0.29
C ILE A 581 -4.19 -35.17 0.31
N VAL A 582 -5.25 -35.20 -0.50
CA VAL A 582 -6.62 -34.78 -0.12
C VAL A 582 -7.55 -35.99 0.09
N ASP A 583 -8.35 -35.89 1.14
CA ASP A 583 -9.47 -36.79 1.40
C ASP A 583 -10.73 -36.28 0.66
N PRO A 584 -11.22 -36.97 -0.37
CA PRO A 584 -12.35 -36.52 -1.18
C PRO A 584 -13.67 -36.37 -0.41
N ASP A 585 -13.77 -37.00 0.76
CA ASP A 585 -14.97 -36.92 1.60
C ASP A 585 -14.99 -35.75 2.57
N ARG A 586 -13.88 -34.99 2.68
CA ARG A 586 -13.70 -33.87 3.64
C ARG A 586 -13.18 -32.60 2.95
N MET A 587 -14.01 -32.03 2.09
CA MET A 587 -13.64 -30.81 1.34
C MET A 587 -14.60 -29.66 1.61
N GLY A 588 -14.05 -28.45 1.69
CA GLY A 588 -14.76 -27.19 1.75
C GLY A 588 -14.24 -26.20 0.70
N VAL A 589 -15.04 -25.20 0.35
CA VAL A 589 -14.65 -24.12 -0.56
C VAL A 589 -15.07 -22.78 0.03
N LEU A 590 -14.27 -21.76 -0.18
CA LEU A 590 -14.57 -20.38 0.21
C LEU A 590 -14.03 -19.39 -0.82
N GLY A 591 -14.65 -18.21 -0.89
CA GLY A 591 -14.20 -17.15 -1.77
C GLY A 591 -14.99 -15.86 -1.58
N TRP A 592 -14.39 -14.76 -1.98
CA TRP A 592 -14.95 -13.41 -1.93
C TRP A 592 -15.01 -12.77 -3.31
N SER A 593 -16.00 -11.92 -3.60
CA SER A 593 -16.18 -11.24 -4.89
C SER A 593 -16.25 -12.25 -6.05
N ALA A 594 -15.36 -12.22 -7.05
CA ALA A 594 -15.29 -13.26 -8.07
C ALA A 594 -15.11 -14.67 -7.47
N GLY A 595 -14.33 -14.83 -6.38
CA GLY A 595 -14.24 -16.07 -5.64
C GLY A 595 -15.57 -16.51 -5.01
N GLY A 596 -16.41 -15.54 -4.60
CA GLY A 596 -17.79 -15.78 -4.19
C GLY A 596 -18.67 -16.27 -5.35
N HIS A 597 -18.55 -15.69 -6.56
CA HIS A 597 -19.21 -16.20 -7.77
C HIS A 597 -18.86 -17.67 -8.03
N TRP A 598 -17.55 -18.01 -7.96
CA TRP A 598 -17.09 -19.40 -8.11
C TRP A 598 -17.64 -20.31 -7.04
N SER A 599 -17.65 -19.87 -5.77
CA SER A 599 -18.21 -20.66 -4.67
C SER A 599 -19.70 -20.94 -4.88
N ASN A 600 -20.48 -19.95 -5.33
CA ASN A 600 -21.89 -20.12 -5.68
C ASN A 600 -22.09 -21.04 -6.90
N TRP A 601 -21.22 -20.91 -7.92
CA TRP A 601 -21.29 -21.78 -9.09
C TRP A 601 -21.00 -23.23 -8.75
N ILE A 602 -19.92 -23.49 -7.98
CA ILE A 602 -19.54 -24.81 -7.48
C ILE A 602 -20.69 -25.49 -6.73
N LEU A 603 -21.40 -24.72 -5.88
CA LEU A 603 -22.59 -25.21 -5.15
C LEU A 603 -23.65 -25.82 -6.07
N THR A 604 -23.80 -25.27 -7.28
CA THR A 604 -24.83 -25.71 -8.26
C THR A 604 -24.34 -26.83 -9.18
N GLN A 605 -23.02 -27.09 -9.26
CA GLN A 605 -22.43 -28.04 -10.21
C GLN A 605 -22.03 -29.37 -9.58
N THR A 606 -21.79 -29.41 -8.26
CA THR A 606 -21.27 -30.60 -7.60
C THR A 606 -21.70 -30.69 -6.13
N ASP A 607 -21.79 -31.93 -5.60
CA ASP A 607 -22.07 -32.23 -4.20
C ASP A 607 -20.83 -32.68 -3.41
N ARG A 608 -19.64 -32.55 -3.98
CA ARG A 608 -18.36 -32.99 -3.39
C ARG A 608 -18.00 -32.22 -2.11
N PHE A 609 -18.34 -30.92 -2.02
CA PHE A 609 -17.98 -30.08 -0.91
C PHE A 609 -19.00 -30.12 0.23
N LYS A 610 -18.50 -30.28 1.47
CA LYS A 610 -19.34 -30.42 2.68
C LYS A 610 -19.67 -29.04 3.30
N ALA A 611 -18.89 -28.01 2.98
CA ALA A 611 -19.10 -26.65 3.42
C ALA A 611 -18.71 -25.68 2.30
N ILE A 612 -19.52 -24.63 2.14
CA ILE A 612 -19.29 -23.58 1.15
C ILE A 612 -19.50 -22.23 1.83
N SER A 613 -18.51 -21.35 1.73
CA SER A 613 -18.59 -19.96 2.21
C SER A 613 -18.43 -19.01 1.03
N SER A 614 -19.45 -18.22 0.76
CA SER A 614 -19.47 -17.23 -0.32
C SER A 614 -19.68 -15.85 0.25
N GLY A 615 -18.77 -14.93 -0.05
CA GLY A 615 -18.87 -13.52 0.31
C GLY A 615 -18.89 -12.63 -0.94
N ALA A 616 -19.81 -11.64 -0.95
CA ALA A 616 -19.97 -10.67 -2.05
C ALA A 616 -20.05 -11.30 -3.45
N GLY A 617 -20.63 -12.53 -3.52
CA GLY A 617 -20.82 -13.30 -4.75
C GLY A 617 -22.23 -13.18 -5.34
#